data_3b14673a6d914ac9c3f4594b54c88a46
#
_entry.id   3b14673a6d914ac9c3f4594b54c88a46
#
_cell.length_a   1.000
_cell.length_b   1.000
_cell.length_c   1.000
_cell.angle_alpha   90.00
_cell.angle_beta   90.00
_cell.angle_gamma   90.00
#
_symmetry.space_group_name_H-M   'P 1'
#
loop_
_entity.id
_entity.type
_entity.pdbx_description
1 polymer ?
#
loop_
_entity_poly.entity_id
_entity_poly.type
_entity_poly.pdbx_seq_one_letter_code
_entity_poly.pdbx_strand_id
1 'polypeptide(L)'
;MRHRVSGSRLNMPHSQRVALMKNLARELFEHGTIVTTVTKAKELRPFVESIITRAKKATTITQELSTKSTGSPEAMELKSRNLALRREINRNFNDRKLVKKICDEVAVKYLTRNGGYTRIVKLGMRRGDASEMAVLQLVDSEEKKETK
;
A
#
# COMPACT_ATOMS: atom_id res chain seq x y z
N MET A 1 -17.73 26.29 -4.29
CA MET A 1 -16.53 25.44 -4.49
C MET A 1 -16.14 24.81 -3.16
N ARG A 2 -15.71 23.53 -3.15
CA ARG A 2 -15.17 22.86 -1.93
C ARG A 2 -13.66 22.99 -1.97
N HIS A 3 -13.10 23.85 -1.12
CA HIS A 3 -11.66 24.02 -1.00
C HIS A 3 -11.05 22.97 -0.08
N ARG A 4 -9.81 22.53 -0.35
CA ARG A 4 -9.01 21.58 0.44
C ARG A 4 -9.65 20.20 0.69
N VAL A 5 -10.60 19.78 -0.14
CA VAL A 5 -11.19 18.45 -0.08
C VAL A 5 -10.53 17.60 -1.16
N SER A 6 -9.63 16.70 -0.76
CA SER A 6 -9.03 15.70 -1.66
C SER A 6 -9.90 14.45 -1.71
N GLY A 7 -9.82 13.72 -2.82
CA GLY A 7 -10.47 12.45 -3.00
C GLY A 7 -11.84 12.52 -3.69
N SER A 8 -12.21 11.40 -4.31
CA SER A 8 -13.50 11.24 -5.00
C SER A 8 -14.49 10.51 -4.09
N ARG A 9 -15.76 10.93 -4.16
CA ARG A 9 -16.84 10.23 -3.44
C ARG A 9 -17.19 8.87 -4.06
N LEU A 10 -16.80 8.61 -5.31
CA LEU A 10 -17.13 7.40 -6.09
C LEU A 10 -18.64 7.09 -6.11
N ASN A 11 -19.46 8.08 -5.89
CA ASN A 11 -20.92 7.97 -5.76
C ASN A 11 -21.37 6.94 -4.71
N MET A 12 -20.62 6.81 -3.61
CA MET A 12 -20.83 5.84 -2.54
C MET A 12 -20.86 6.50 -1.16
N PRO A 13 -21.66 5.96 -0.21
CA PRO A 13 -21.57 6.30 1.22
C PRO A 13 -20.16 6.08 1.75
N HIS A 14 -19.78 6.82 2.79
CA HIS A 14 -18.40 6.78 3.34
C HIS A 14 -17.97 5.36 3.75
N SER A 15 -18.81 4.63 4.46
CA SER A 15 -18.54 3.26 4.92
C SER A 15 -18.24 2.29 3.77
N GLN A 16 -19.07 2.32 2.74
CA GLN A 16 -18.89 1.47 1.54
C GLN A 16 -17.62 1.84 0.77
N ARG A 17 -17.32 3.14 0.63
CA ARG A 17 -16.11 3.61 -0.02
C ARG A 17 -14.84 3.14 0.71
N VAL A 18 -14.83 3.25 2.04
CA VAL A 18 -13.71 2.76 2.86
C VAL A 18 -13.54 1.25 2.72
N ALA A 19 -14.64 0.49 2.76
CA ALA A 19 -14.61 -0.96 2.56
C ALA A 19 -14.09 -1.34 1.16
N LEU A 20 -14.54 -0.64 0.11
CA LEU A 20 -14.06 -0.82 -1.26
C LEU A 20 -12.55 -0.58 -1.35
N MET A 21 -12.03 0.52 -0.77
CA MET A 21 -10.59 0.82 -0.81
C MET A 21 -9.77 -0.24 -0.08
N LYS A 22 -10.25 -0.73 1.07
CA LYS A 22 -9.59 -1.80 1.82
C LYS A 22 -9.54 -3.12 1.04
N ASN A 23 -10.65 -3.50 0.39
CA ASN A 23 -10.71 -4.72 -0.41
C ASN A 23 -9.81 -4.64 -1.65
N LEU A 24 -9.86 -3.54 -2.41
CA LEU A 24 -8.97 -3.35 -3.56
C LEU A 24 -7.49 -3.30 -3.16
N ALA A 25 -7.17 -2.72 -2.00
CA ALA A 25 -5.80 -2.74 -1.49
C ALA A 25 -5.34 -4.15 -1.10
N ARG A 26 -6.25 -4.97 -0.50
CA ARG A 26 -5.97 -6.36 -0.19
C ARG A 26 -5.60 -7.12 -1.46
N GLU A 27 -6.45 -7.08 -2.48
CA GLU A 27 -6.21 -7.73 -3.78
C GLU A 27 -4.88 -7.28 -4.41
N LEU A 28 -4.59 -5.97 -4.35
CA LEU A 28 -3.34 -5.44 -4.88
C LEU A 28 -2.11 -6.00 -4.14
N PHE A 29 -2.15 -6.13 -2.81
CA PHE A 29 -1.04 -6.69 -2.03
C PHE A 29 -0.92 -8.21 -2.19
N GLU A 30 -2.02 -8.91 -2.45
CA GLU A 30 -2.02 -10.35 -2.69
C GLU A 30 -1.49 -10.71 -4.07
N HIS A 31 -1.94 -9.99 -5.11
CA HIS A 31 -1.67 -10.32 -6.51
C HIS A 31 -0.62 -9.42 -7.19
N GLY A 32 -0.25 -8.29 -6.58
CA GLY A 32 0.68 -7.31 -7.16
C GLY A 32 0.07 -6.40 -8.22
N THR A 33 -1.01 -6.84 -8.88
CA THR A 33 -1.71 -6.12 -9.97
C THR A 33 -3.20 -6.31 -9.85
N ILE A 34 -3.97 -5.24 -10.15
CA ILE A 34 -5.44 -5.31 -10.24
C ILE A 34 -5.94 -4.51 -11.45
N VAL A 35 -7.04 -4.97 -12.04
CA VAL A 35 -7.75 -4.25 -13.10
C VAL A 35 -8.99 -3.59 -12.50
N THR A 36 -9.12 -2.27 -12.67
CA THR A 36 -10.25 -1.52 -12.13
C THR A 36 -10.50 -0.26 -12.97
N THR A 37 -11.50 0.56 -12.62
CA THR A 37 -11.72 1.84 -13.30
C THR A 37 -10.66 2.86 -12.91
N VAL A 38 -10.31 3.75 -13.83
CA VAL A 38 -9.30 4.82 -13.63
C VAL A 38 -9.57 5.63 -12.36
N THR A 39 -10.84 5.96 -12.10
CA THR A 39 -11.22 6.75 -10.92
C THR A 39 -10.92 6.00 -9.62
N LYS A 40 -11.26 4.69 -9.53
CA LYS A 40 -10.96 3.86 -8.36
C LYS A 40 -9.45 3.67 -8.19
N ALA A 41 -8.71 3.47 -9.28
CA ALA A 41 -7.26 3.34 -9.23
C ALA A 41 -6.59 4.61 -8.69
N LYS A 42 -7.03 5.81 -9.14
CA LYS A 42 -6.53 7.09 -8.65
C LYS A 42 -6.79 7.30 -7.15
N GLU A 43 -7.96 6.90 -6.65
CA GLU A 43 -8.29 7.01 -5.23
C GLU A 43 -7.55 5.98 -4.37
N LEU A 44 -7.33 4.79 -4.91
CA LEU A 44 -6.63 3.72 -4.20
C LEU A 44 -5.14 3.99 -4.02
N ARG A 45 -4.50 4.64 -5.00
CA ARG A 45 -3.08 4.92 -5.01
C ARG A 45 -2.55 5.56 -3.72
N PRO A 46 -3.05 6.72 -3.24
CA PRO A 46 -2.54 7.34 -2.03
C PRO A 46 -2.77 6.48 -0.78
N PHE A 47 -3.85 5.71 -0.74
CA PHE A 47 -4.14 4.80 0.37
C PHE A 47 -3.09 3.67 0.45
N VAL A 48 -2.81 2.99 -0.66
CA VAL A 48 -1.80 1.92 -0.74
C VAL A 48 -0.40 2.47 -0.46
N GLU A 49 -0.02 3.60 -1.04
CA GLU A 49 1.30 4.20 -0.84
C GLU A 49 1.54 4.60 0.63
N SER A 50 0.51 5.06 1.33
CA SER A 50 0.59 5.35 2.76
C SER A 50 0.85 4.08 3.60
N ILE A 51 0.26 2.95 3.22
CA ILE A 51 0.47 1.66 3.89
C ILE A 51 1.90 1.16 3.66
N ILE A 52 2.39 1.23 2.42
CA ILE A 52 3.78 0.84 2.10
C ILE A 52 4.78 1.69 2.88
N THR A 53 4.55 3.00 2.99
CA THR A 53 5.43 3.89 3.77
C THR A 53 5.48 3.50 5.25
N ARG A 54 4.34 3.12 5.86
CA ARG A 54 4.29 2.61 7.24
C ARG A 54 4.97 1.25 7.37
N ALA A 55 4.76 0.37 6.41
CA ALA A 55 5.39 -0.94 6.37
C ALA A 55 6.92 -0.84 6.27
N LYS A 56 7.44 0.06 5.44
CA LYS A 56 8.88 0.35 5.36
C LYS A 56 9.49 0.73 6.72
N LYS A 57 8.81 1.62 7.47
CA LYS A 57 9.25 1.97 8.82
C LYS A 57 9.31 0.76 9.75
N ALA A 58 8.30 -0.13 9.68
CA ALA A 58 8.30 -1.36 10.47
C ALA A 58 9.44 -2.31 10.05
N THR A 59 9.71 -2.43 8.75
CA THR A 59 10.80 -3.26 8.22
C THR A 59 12.18 -2.73 8.63
N THR A 60 12.41 -1.42 8.56
CA THR A 60 13.66 -0.78 9.02
C THR A 60 13.90 -1.09 10.51
N ILE A 61 12.88 -0.92 11.36
CA ILE A 61 12.97 -1.26 12.79
C ILE A 61 13.27 -2.76 12.98
N THR A 62 12.71 -3.63 12.15
CA THR A 62 12.99 -5.08 12.21
C THR A 62 14.47 -5.37 11.90
N GLN A 63 15.06 -4.67 10.91
CA GLN A 63 16.48 -4.79 10.58
C GLN A 63 17.36 -4.26 11.72
N GLU A 64 17.02 -3.12 12.33
CA GLU A 64 17.74 -2.58 13.49
C GLU A 64 17.69 -3.55 14.70
N LEU A 65 16.57 -4.22 14.90
CA LEU A 65 16.42 -5.23 15.96
C LEU A 65 17.28 -6.47 15.74
N SER A 66 17.56 -6.84 14.49
CA SER A 66 18.43 -7.99 14.19
C SER A 66 19.91 -7.71 14.51
N THR A 67 20.30 -6.44 14.57
CA THR A 67 21.70 -6.03 14.88
C THR A 67 21.94 -5.75 16.37
N LYS A 68 20.86 -5.58 17.17
CA LYS A 68 20.97 -5.27 18.62
C LYS A 68 20.79 -6.51 19.50
N SER A 69 21.50 -6.55 20.64
CA SER A 69 21.36 -7.63 21.61
C SER A 69 19.95 -7.67 22.23
N THR A 70 19.39 -8.86 22.35
CA THR A 70 17.96 -9.14 22.63
C THR A 70 17.45 -8.69 24.02
N GLY A 71 18.27 -8.13 24.89
CA GLY A 71 17.91 -7.75 26.27
C GLY A 71 18.04 -6.27 26.61
N SER A 72 18.45 -5.42 25.67
CA SER A 72 18.61 -4.00 25.95
C SER A 72 17.26 -3.26 26.05
N PRO A 73 17.13 -2.23 26.92
CA PRO A 73 15.90 -1.43 27.04
C PRO A 73 15.52 -0.77 25.70
N GLU A 74 16.51 -0.40 24.89
CA GLU A 74 16.31 0.12 23.53
C GLU A 74 15.67 -0.89 22.58
N ALA A 75 16.06 -2.18 22.70
CA ALA A 75 15.46 -3.24 21.89
C ALA A 75 13.98 -3.49 22.26
N MET A 76 13.62 -3.30 23.52
CA MET A 76 12.23 -3.38 23.96
C MET A 76 11.38 -2.23 23.39
N GLU A 77 11.90 -1.03 23.41
CA GLU A 77 11.23 0.13 22.81
C GLU A 77 11.02 -0.05 21.30
N LEU A 78 12.05 -0.46 20.57
CA LEU A 78 11.96 -0.75 19.15
C LEU A 78 10.94 -1.84 18.83
N LYS A 79 10.87 -2.91 19.63
CA LYS A 79 9.85 -3.96 19.50
C LYS A 79 8.45 -3.41 19.68
N SER A 80 8.23 -2.56 20.68
CA SER A 80 6.92 -1.93 20.92
C SER A 80 6.50 -1.02 19.78
N ARG A 81 7.41 -0.21 19.22
CA ARG A 81 7.19 0.65 18.04
C ARG A 81 6.88 -0.17 16.79
N ASN A 82 7.61 -1.25 16.52
CA ASN A 82 7.35 -2.16 15.41
C ASN A 82 5.94 -2.77 15.53
N LEU A 83 5.60 -3.27 16.71
CA LEU A 83 4.28 -3.84 16.97
C LEU A 83 3.15 -2.81 16.78
N ALA A 84 3.36 -1.58 17.21
CA ALA A 84 2.39 -0.49 17.01
C ALA A 84 2.15 -0.21 15.51
N LEU A 85 3.21 -0.13 14.69
CA LEU A 85 3.10 0.06 13.25
C LEU A 85 2.38 -1.10 12.56
N ARG A 86 2.72 -2.36 12.91
CA ARG A 86 2.03 -3.54 12.36
C ARG A 86 0.55 -3.58 12.78
N ARG A 87 0.20 -3.18 13.99
CA ARG A 87 -1.20 -3.05 14.44
C ARG A 87 -1.95 -1.95 13.69
N GLU A 88 -1.29 -0.83 13.39
CA GLU A 88 -1.88 0.25 12.60
C GLU A 88 -2.22 -0.22 11.17
N ILE A 89 -1.32 -0.96 10.52
CA ILE A 89 -1.59 -1.57 9.21
C ILE A 89 -2.73 -2.59 9.32
N ASN A 90 -2.71 -3.45 10.36
CA ASN A 90 -3.73 -4.48 10.57
C ASN A 90 -5.13 -3.91 10.77
N ARG A 91 -5.27 -2.70 11.33
CA ARG A 91 -6.56 -2.00 11.46
C ARG A 91 -7.29 -1.80 10.12
N ASN A 92 -6.55 -1.80 9.01
CA ASN A 92 -7.14 -1.69 7.68
C ASN A 92 -7.63 -3.03 7.12
N PHE A 93 -6.97 -4.14 7.45
CA PHE A 93 -7.20 -5.42 6.77
C PHE A 93 -7.78 -6.51 7.68
N ASN A 94 -7.57 -6.44 9.00
CA ASN A 94 -7.90 -7.48 9.97
C ASN A 94 -7.34 -8.87 9.59
N ASP A 95 -6.17 -8.88 8.92
CA ASP A 95 -5.51 -10.08 8.45
C ASP A 95 -4.02 -10.03 8.76
N ARG A 96 -3.59 -10.86 9.71
CA ARG A 96 -2.20 -10.93 10.17
C ARG A 96 -1.25 -11.50 9.11
N LYS A 97 -1.75 -12.44 8.27
CA LYS A 97 -0.94 -13.05 7.21
C LYS A 97 -0.60 -12.02 6.14
N LEU A 98 -1.61 -11.26 5.71
CA LEU A 98 -1.42 -10.17 4.75
C LEU A 98 -0.49 -9.08 5.30
N VAL A 99 -0.64 -8.67 6.56
CA VAL A 99 0.25 -7.68 7.19
C VAL A 99 1.69 -8.19 7.23
N LYS A 100 1.89 -9.48 7.55
CA LYS A 100 3.22 -10.10 7.49
C LYS A 100 3.79 -10.02 6.08
N LYS A 101 3.05 -10.42 5.05
CA LYS A 101 3.45 -10.33 3.64
C LYS A 101 3.82 -8.89 3.24
N ILE A 102 3.00 -7.89 3.63
CA ILE A 102 3.26 -6.48 3.33
C ILE A 102 4.58 -6.00 3.97
N CYS A 103 4.84 -6.35 5.23
CA CYS A 103 6.03 -5.88 5.94
C CYS A 103 7.29 -6.67 5.55
N ASP A 104 7.19 -7.98 5.38
CA ASP A 104 8.36 -8.86 5.24
C ASP A 104 8.75 -9.09 3.77
N GLU A 105 7.81 -8.95 2.82
CA GLU A 105 8.08 -9.18 1.39
C GLU A 105 7.94 -7.88 0.57
N VAL A 106 6.79 -7.19 0.67
CA VAL A 106 6.51 -6.03 -0.19
C VAL A 106 7.37 -4.83 0.21
N ALA A 107 7.41 -4.49 1.50
CA ALA A 107 8.13 -3.30 1.97
C ALA A 107 9.65 -3.39 1.76
N VAL A 108 10.21 -4.60 1.82
CA VAL A 108 11.65 -4.84 1.58
C VAL A 108 12.06 -4.40 0.19
N LYS A 109 11.23 -4.66 -0.83
CA LYS A 109 11.49 -4.26 -2.22
C LYS A 109 11.60 -2.75 -2.40
N TYR A 110 10.99 -1.96 -1.50
CA TYR A 110 10.91 -0.50 -1.61
C TYR A 110 11.76 0.27 -0.61
N LEU A 111 12.65 -0.36 0.14
CA LEU A 111 13.46 0.31 1.18
C LEU A 111 14.24 1.51 0.64
N THR A 112 14.79 1.39 -0.57
CA THR A 112 15.57 2.45 -1.22
C THR A 112 14.73 3.48 -1.98
N ARG A 113 13.43 3.23 -2.19
CA ARG A 113 12.56 4.07 -3.00
C ARG A 113 11.75 5.03 -2.14
N ASN A 114 11.82 6.33 -2.41
CA ASN A 114 11.13 7.38 -1.63
C ASN A 114 9.80 7.79 -2.25
N GLY A 115 8.89 6.83 -2.52
CA GLY A 115 7.56 7.09 -3.06
C GLY A 115 7.36 6.54 -4.47
N GLY A 116 6.14 6.70 -5.02
CA GLY A 116 5.78 6.17 -6.34
C GLY A 116 5.88 4.66 -6.40
N TYR A 117 5.34 3.97 -5.41
CA TYR A 117 5.37 2.50 -5.31
C TYR A 117 4.37 1.84 -6.25
N THR A 118 3.45 2.61 -6.82
CA THR A 118 2.39 2.11 -7.68
C THR A 118 2.40 2.80 -9.04
N ARG A 119 1.99 2.06 -10.08
CA ARG A 119 1.83 2.56 -11.45
C ARG A 119 0.40 2.31 -11.92
N ILE A 120 -0.19 3.30 -12.61
CA ILE A 120 -1.50 3.17 -13.24
C ILE A 120 -1.28 3.16 -14.76
N VAL A 121 -1.73 2.11 -15.43
CA VAL A 121 -1.68 1.95 -16.89
C VAL A 121 -3.12 1.93 -17.41
N LYS A 122 -3.48 2.84 -18.31
CA LYS A 122 -4.82 2.88 -18.91
C LYS A 122 -4.98 1.76 -19.94
N LEU A 123 -6.12 1.05 -19.90
CA LEU A 123 -6.45 -0.03 -20.82
C LEU A 123 -7.45 0.40 -21.92
N GLY A 124 -8.05 1.58 -21.79
CA GLY A 124 -9.13 2.03 -22.68
C GLY A 124 -10.51 1.85 -22.06
N MET A 125 -11.54 1.91 -22.88
CA MET A 125 -12.94 1.87 -22.47
C MET A 125 -13.47 0.44 -22.41
N ARG A 126 -14.26 0.14 -21.36
CA ARG A 126 -14.93 -1.15 -21.20
C ARG A 126 -16.12 -1.24 -22.16
N ARG A 127 -16.32 -2.41 -22.80
CA ARG A 127 -17.52 -2.67 -23.59
C ARG A 127 -18.78 -2.61 -22.72
N GLY A 128 -19.82 -2.01 -23.23
CA GLY A 128 -21.13 -1.89 -22.59
C GLY A 128 -21.38 -0.53 -21.95
N ASP A 129 -20.52 -0.09 -21.00
CA ASP A 129 -20.73 1.16 -20.26
C ASP A 129 -19.69 2.26 -20.57
N ALA A 130 -18.76 2.01 -21.50
CA ALA A 130 -17.68 2.93 -21.88
C ALA A 130 -16.85 3.47 -20.69
N SER A 131 -16.82 2.76 -19.55
CA SER A 131 -16.01 3.16 -18.42
C SER A 131 -14.52 3.03 -18.71
N GLU A 132 -13.72 4.06 -18.43
CA GLU A 132 -12.27 4.00 -18.55
C GLU A 132 -11.68 2.99 -17.55
N MET A 133 -11.01 1.97 -18.06
CA MET A 133 -10.33 0.93 -17.28
C MET A 133 -8.85 1.20 -17.13
N ALA A 134 -8.28 0.76 -16.02
CA ALA A 134 -6.85 0.82 -15.77
C ALA A 134 -6.35 -0.40 -14.99
N VAL A 135 -5.11 -0.74 -15.23
CA VAL A 135 -4.31 -1.60 -14.36
C VAL A 135 -3.63 -0.74 -13.31
N LEU A 136 -3.81 -1.07 -12.05
CA LEU A 136 -2.97 -0.58 -10.97
C LEU A 136 -2.03 -1.70 -10.57
N GLN A 137 -0.72 -1.42 -10.61
CA GLN A 137 0.31 -2.41 -10.28
C GLN A 137 1.32 -1.85 -9.28
N LEU A 138 1.89 -2.73 -8.48
CA LEU A 138 3.08 -2.45 -7.68
C LEU A 138 4.29 -2.41 -8.62
N VAL A 139 5.11 -1.37 -8.52
CA VAL A 139 6.29 -1.22 -9.38
C VAL A 139 7.41 -2.09 -8.83
N ASP A 140 7.91 -3.04 -9.62
CA ASP A 140 9.06 -3.84 -9.23
C ASP A 140 10.33 -2.99 -9.16
N SER A 141 11.16 -3.26 -8.17
CA SER A 141 12.41 -2.51 -7.92
C SER A 141 13.45 -2.63 -9.04
N GLU A 142 13.30 -3.64 -9.90
CA GLU A 142 14.26 -3.96 -10.97
C GLU A 142 14.08 -3.12 -12.26
N GLU A 143 12.93 -2.47 -12.47
CA GLU A 143 12.66 -1.70 -13.70
C GLU A 143 13.44 -0.38 -13.85
N LYS A 144 14.41 -0.07 -13.00
CA LYS A 144 15.25 1.14 -13.15
C LYS A 144 16.39 0.99 -14.15
N LYS A 145 16.54 -0.15 -14.83
CA LYS A 145 17.73 -0.41 -15.69
C LYS A 145 17.54 -0.23 -17.18
N GLU A 146 16.34 0.06 -17.69
CA GLU A 146 16.15 0.23 -19.14
C GLU A 146 15.39 1.50 -19.49
N THR A 147 16.03 2.65 -19.32
CA THR A 147 15.75 3.85 -20.14
C THR A 147 17.06 4.59 -20.36
N LYS A 148 17.77 4.14 -21.37
CA LYS A 148 18.73 4.96 -22.10
C LYS A 148 18.03 5.52 -23.32
#